data_f5760f8574fb8ae91283e77f5d992d82
#
_entry.id   f5760f8574fb8ae91283e77f5d992d82
#
_cell.length_a   1.000
_cell.length_b   1.000
_cell.length_c   1.000
_cell.angle_alpha   90.00
_cell.angle_beta   90.00
_cell.angle_gamma   90.00
#
_symmetry.space_group_name_H-M   'P 1'
#
loop_
_entity.id
_entity.type
_entity.pdbx_description
1 polymer ?
#
loop_
_entity_poly.entity_id
_entity_poly.type
_entity_poly.pdbx_seq_one_letter_code
_entity_poly.pdbx_strand_id
1 'polypeptide(L)'
;DALAGTALVLGSLAIPLALPGEWTAVCWAAEGTLVLHFGLRQQRHWGVLIALLLQFGAGMSLLFDTPSHPDSWSDPRFWSALILALCALFSAARLRLTPMRWRALEAPLLGWAALFWYGAWVWQLERLFNERPLIWAVITLLTISAITWAVLEARLNWRRLAFARFVLPLLLTFCLVANALVGAPLESWGWLAWLLALAGNSLLLRIGRDADAHLALRHALNLWLGLAVLAVQVDYWVGDWTAELNWNLAAQLLLAAVLVRLLPRLQLAEEIENAYHEWTPALLCSLGGLLWLAMLFPAPGASPFDWLALFN
;
A
#
# COMPACT_ATOMS: atom_id res chain seq x y z
N ASP A 1 -43.62 9.23 6.36
CA ASP A 1 -42.28 9.31 5.75
C ASP A 1 -41.50 10.56 6.20
N ALA A 2 -42.14 11.74 6.31
CA ALA A 2 -41.46 12.97 6.76
C ALA A 2 -41.01 12.86 8.23
N LEU A 3 -41.85 12.35 9.12
CA LEU A 3 -41.54 12.15 10.55
C LEU A 3 -40.35 11.20 10.77
N ALA A 4 -40.26 10.11 10.00
CA ALA A 4 -39.16 9.17 10.09
C ALA A 4 -37.82 9.82 9.61
N GLY A 5 -37.89 10.62 8.54
CA GLY A 5 -36.73 11.37 8.07
C GLY A 5 -36.26 12.41 9.08
N THR A 6 -37.19 13.15 9.69
CA THR A 6 -36.87 14.15 10.72
C THR A 6 -36.27 13.50 11.97
N ALA A 7 -36.84 12.35 12.42
CA ALA A 7 -36.33 11.61 13.56
C ALA A 7 -34.91 11.07 13.30
N LEU A 8 -34.62 10.57 12.09
CA LEU A 8 -33.29 10.15 11.71
C LEU A 8 -32.28 11.30 11.76
N VAL A 9 -32.63 12.43 11.15
CA VAL A 9 -31.74 13.63 11.14
C VAL A 9 -31.49 14.15 12.56
N LEU A 10 -32.53 14.26 13.38
CA LEU A 10 -32.37 14.71 14.76
C LEU A 10 -31.58 13.72 15.62
N GLY A 11 -31.79 12.41 15.41
CA GLY A 11 -31.03 11.36 16.06
C GLY A 11 -29.55 11.42 15.70
N SER A 12 -29.24 11.52 14.40
CA SER A 12 -27.85 11.62 13.91
C SER A 12 -27.14 12.88 14.40
N LEU A 13 -27.86 14.02 14.55
CA LEU A 13 -27.30 15.27 15.09
C LEU A 13 -27.14 15.23 16.61
N ALA A 14 -27.91 14.44 17.33
CA ALA A 14 -27.77 14.29 18.78
C ALA A 14 -26.49 13.51 19.16
N ILE A 15 -25.99 12.64 18.29
CA ILE A 15 -24.80 11.80 18.53
C ILE A 15 -23.56 12.65 18.85
N PRO A 16 -23.14 13.62 18.00
CA PRO A 16 -21.93 14.42 18.27
C PRO A 16 -22.08 15.37 19.46
N LEU A 17 -23.30 15.63 19.92
CA LEU A 17 -23.55 16.41 21.14
C LEU A 17 -23.39 15.58 22.40
N ALA A 18 -23.55 14.28 22.31
CA ALA A 18 -23.54 13.37 23.45
C ALA A 18 -22.23 12.55 23.58
N LEU A 19 -21.49 12.37 22.47
CA LEU A 19 -20.35 11.46 22.41
C LEU A 19 -19.07 12.21 21.95
N PRO A 20 -17.88 11.76 22.43
CA PRO A 20 -16.60 12.17 21.86
C PRO A 20 -16.52 11.83 20.36
N GLY A 21 -15.63 12.52 19.61
CA GLY A 21 -15.51 12.40 18.17
C GLY A 21 -15.28 10.98 17.67
N GLU A 22 -14.49 10.19 18.38
CA GLU A 22 -14.19 8.78 18.06
C GLU A 22 -15.47 7.92 18.07
N TRP A 23 -16.30 8.02 19.09
CA TRP A 23 -17.56 7.30 19.19
C TRP A 23 -18.64 7.85 18.25
N THR A 24 -18.59 9.15 17.99
CA THR A 24 -19.43 9.78 16.95
C THR A 24 -19.13 9.17 15.59
N ALA A 25 -17.85 8.98 15.25
CA ALA A 25 -17.43 8.33 14.00
C ALA A 25 -17.98 6.92 13.89
N VAL A 26 -17.90 6.11 14.96
CA VAL A 26 -18.44 4.74 14.98
C VAL A 26 -19.95 4.73 14.75
N CYS A 27 -20.69 5.58 15.49
CA CYS A 27 -22.14 5.64 15.37
C CYS A 27 -22.57 6.07 13.96
N TRP A 28 -21.97 7.12 13.41
CA TRP A 28 -22.28 7.60 12.05
C TRP A 28 -21.89 6.59 10.97
N ALA A 29 -20.77 5.87 11.13
CA ALA A 29 -20.38 4.81 10.20
C ALA A 29 -21.38 3.66 10.19
N ALA A 30 -21.82 3.20 11.38
CA ALA A 30 -22.81 2.14 11.52
C ALA A 30 -24.19 2.58 11.01
N GLU A 31 -24.64 3.77 11.39
CA GLU A 31 -25.91 4.35 10.91
C GLU A 31 -25.89 4.51 9.39
N GLY A 32 -24.83 5.12 8.83
CA GLY A 32 -24.68 5.27 7.39
C GLY A 32 -24.72 3.94 6.64
N THR A 33 -24.11 2.90 7.20
CA THR A 33 -24.16 1.55 6.62
C THR A 33 -25.56 0.96 6.61
N LEU A 34 -26.31 1.10 7.71
CA LEU A 34 -27.68 0.65 7.81
C LEU A 34 -28.62 1.43 6.87
N VAL A 35 -28.50 2.76 6.87
CA VAL A 35 -29.29 3.64 5.98
C VAL A 35 -29.01 3.33 4.52
N LEU A 36 -27.75 3.07 4.15
CA LEU A 36 -27.40 2.62 2.80
C LEU A 36 -28.09 1.31 2.44
N HIS A 37 -27.99 0.33 3.34
CA HIS A 37 -28.59 -0.99 3.12
C HIS A 37 -30.10 -0.89 2.86
N PHE A 38 -30.83 -0.17 3.72
CA PHE A 38 -32.28 0.02 3.57
C PHE A 38 -32.63 0.94 2.40
N GLY A 39 -31.84 2.02 2.17
CA GLY A 39 -32.03 2.93 1.04
C GLY A 39 -31.93 2.21 -0.31
N LEU A 40 -30.94 1.33 -0.46
CA LEU A 40 -30.77 0.49 -1.65
C LEU A 40 -31.93 -0.53 -1.80
N ARG A 41 -32.34 -1.17 -0.71
CA ARG A 41 -33.44 -2.13 -0.73
C ARG A 41 -34.79 -1.50 -1.09
N GLN A 42 -35.02 -0.26 -0.63
CA GLN A 42 -36.22 0.50 -0.90
C GLN A 42 -36.13 1.35 -2.20
N GLN A 43 -34.97 1.32 -2.90
CA GLN A 43 -34.68 2.12 -4.08
C GLN A 43 -34.84 3.65 -3.88
N ARG A 44 -34.60 4.13 -2.64
CA ARG A 44 -34.72 5.53 -2.26
C ARG A 44 -33.37 6.24 -2.42
N HIS A 45 -33.28 7.15 -3.38
CA HIS A 45 -32.04 7.91 -3.67
C HIS A 45 -31.55 8.74 -2.48
N TRP A 46 -32.48 9.39 -1.80
CA TRP A 46 -32.15 10.20 -0.64
C TRP A 46 -31.52 9.39 0.49
N GLY A 47 -32.00 8.16 0.72
CA GLY A 47 -31.38 7.26 1.69
C GLY A 47 -29.93 6.95 1.37
N VAL A 48 -29.60 6.73 0.09
CA VAL A 48 -28.21 6.50 -0.34
C VAL A 48 -27.34 7.73 -0.13
N LEU A 49 -27.86 8.92 -0.47
CA LEU A 49 -27.10 10.18 -0.28
C LEU A 49 -26.85 10.47 1.20
N ILE A 50 -27.86 10.33 2.06
CA ILE A 50 -27.70 10.53 3.51
C ILE A 50 -26.69 9.54 4.07
N ALA A 51 -26.75 8.26 3.66
CA ALA A 51 -25.81 7.25 4.08
C ALA A 51 -24.35 7.59 3.74
N LEU A 52 -24.11 8.08 2.53
CA LEU A 52 -22.78 8.51 2.11
C LEU A 52 -22.29 9.74 2.88
N LEU A 53 -23.20 10.70 3.15
CA LEU A 53 -22.86 11.87 3.97
C LEU A 53 -22.50 11.46 5.40
N LEU A 54 -23.22 10.50 6.00
CA LEU A 54 -22.91 9.98 7.33
C LEU A 54 -21.56 9.26 7.36
N GLN A 55 -21.26 8.43 6.37
CA GLN A 55 -19.95 7.75 6.30
C GLN A 55 -18.80 8.74 6.07
N PHE A 56 -19.00 9.72 5.21
CA PHE A 56 -18.01 10.78 5.02
C PHE A 56 -17.84 11.62 6.29
N GLY A 57 -18.94 12.03 6.92
CA GLY A 57 -18.94 12.75 8.19
C GLY A 57 -18.25 11.97 9.31
N ALA A 58 -18.47 10.65 9.38
CA ALA A 58 -17.78 9.78 10.32
C ALA A 58 -16.25 9.82 10.15
N GLY A 59 -15.77 9.74 8.90
CA GLY A 59 -14.34 9.84 8.65
C GLY A 59 -13.76 11.22 8.94
N MET A 60 -14.48 12.28 8.59
CA MET A 60 -14.06 13.65 8.90
C MET A 60 -14.03 13.90 10.41
N SER A 61 -15.04 13.43 11.16
CA SER A 61 -15.05 13.50 12.62
C SER A 61 -13.79 12.86 13.21
N LEU A 62 -13.40 11.66 12.72
CA LEU A 62 -12.22 10.98 13.23
C LEU A 62 -10.89 11.66 12.82
N LEU A 63 -10.82 12.28 11.64
CA LEU A 63 -9.61 12.96 11.16
C LEU A 63 -9.35 14.28 11.91
N PHE A 64 -10.40 15.00 12.29
CA PHE A 64 -10.27 16.28 13.00
C PHE A 64 -10.28 16.17 14.52
N ASP A 65 -10.52 14.96 15.04
CA ASP A 65 -10.51 14.76 16.49
C ASP A 65 -9.07 14.74 17.04
N THR A 66 -8.87 15.38 18.18
CA THR A 66 -7.59 15.35 18.88
C THR A 66 -7.48 14.08 19.72
N PRO A 67 -6.32 13.39 19.73
CA PRO A 67 -6.15 12.16 20.50
C PRO A 67 -6.37 12.41 21.99
N SER A 68 -7.35 11.73 22.58
CA SER A 68 -7.69 11.86 23.98
C SER A 68 -6.76 11.07 24.92
N HIS A 69 -6.16 9.99 24.44
CA HIS A 69 -5.25 9.13 25.21
C HIS A 69 -4.12 8.56 24.35
N PRO A 70 -2.90 9.15 24.42
CA PRO A 70 -1.80 8.76 23.51
C PRO A 70 -1.18 7.37 23.78
N ASP A 71 -1.38 6.75 24.94
CA ASP A 71 -0.48 5.70 25.42
C ASP A 71 -1.08 4.29 25.61
N SER A 72 -2.27 3.97 25.09
CA SER A 72 -2.86 2.64 25.33
C SER A 72 -3.11 1.82 24.05
N TRP A 73 -2.92 0.49 24.15
CA TRP A 73 -3.33 -0.48 23.15
C TRP A 73 -4.84 -0.47 22.88
N SER A 74 -5.62 0.05 23.81
CA SER A 74 -7.07 0.21 23.73
C SER A 74 -7.48 1.56 23.18
N ASP A 75 -6.66 2.19 22.32
CA ASP A 75 -6.98 3.48 21.72
C ASP A 75 -8.34 3.42 20.99
N PRO A 76 -9.35 4.14 21.45
CA PRO A 76 -10.66 4.17 20.81
C PRO A 76 -10.58 4.58 19.34
N ARG A 77 -9.62 5.45 18.99
CA ARG A 77 -9.41 5.95 17.63
C ARG A 77 -9.00 4.84 16.66
N PHE A 78 -8.10 3.93 17.09
CA PHE A 78 -7.73 2.76 16.29
C PHE A 78 -8.95 1.90 15.96
N TRP A 79 -9.74 1.55 16.99
CA TRP A 79 -10.94 0.73 16.81
C TRP A 79 -12.01 1.44 15.99
N SER A 80 -12.20 2.75 16.19
CA SER A 80 -13.14 3.55 15.42
C SER A 80 -12.78 3.58 13.93
N ALA A 81 -11.49 3.73 13.61
CA ALA A 81 -11.01 3.71 12.24
C ALA A 81 -11.20 2.33 11.59
N LEU A 82 -10.93 1.22 12.32
CA LEU A 82 -11.19 -0.13 11.83
C LEU A 82 -12.68 -0.38 11.58
N ILE A 83 -13.55 0.03 12.50
CA ILE A 83 -15.00 -0.12 12.34
C ILE A 83 -15.47 0.69 11.14
N LEU A 84 -15.01 1.93 10.98
CA LEU A 84 -15.31 2.76 9.82
C LEU A 84 -14.86 2.10 8.52
N ALA A 85 -13.65 1.53 8.48
CA ALA A 85 -13.13 0.80 7.33
C ALA A 85 -14.03 -0.41 6.96
N LEU A 86 -14.45 -1.20 7.97
CA LEU A 86 -15.35 -2.35 7.78
C LEU A 86 -16.74 -1.91 7.32
N CYS A 87 -17.29 -0.83 7.88
CA CYS A 87 -18.56 -0.25 7.46
C CYS A 87 -18.52 0.23 6.00
N ALA A 88 -17.46 0.90 5.61
CA ALA A 88 -17.25 1.36 4.24
C ALA A 88 -17.07 0.18 3.26
N LEU A 89 -16.31 -0.86 3.67
CA LEU A 89 -16.13 -2.09 2.89
C LEU A 89 -17.47 -2.82 2.67
N PHE A 90 -18.27 -2.98 3.74
CA PHE A 90 -19.59 -3.58 3.64
C PHE A 90 -20.51 -2.77 2.72
N SER A 91 -20.48 -1.44 2.83
CA SER A 91 -21.23 -0.53 1.98
C SER A 91 -20.84 -0.65 0.51
N ALA A 92 -19.54 -0.73 0.21
CA ALA A 92 -19.04 -1.00 -1.13
C ALA A 92 -19.51 -2.36 -1.67
N ALA A 93 -19.48 -3.40 -0.82
CA ALA A 93 -19.97 -4.73 -1.17
C ALA A 93 -21.48 -4.73 -1.50
N ARG A 94 -22.28 -3.93 -0.79
CA ARG A 94 -23.71 -3.79 -1.09
C ARG A 94 -23.95 -3.04 -2.39
N LEU A 95 -23.20 -1.98 -2.67
CA LEU A 95 -23.29 -1.21 -3.91
C LEU A 95 -22.92 -2.04 -5.14
N ARG A 96 -21.98 -2.96 -5.03
CA ARG A 96 -21.60 -3.88 -6.10
C ARG A 96 -22.78 -4.68 -6.63
N LEU A 97 -23.71 -5.08 -5.76
CA LEU A 97 -24.87 -5.91 -6.08
C LEU A 97 -26.05 -5.11 -6.63
N THR A 98 -25.91 -3.80 -6.80
CA THR A 98 -26.97 -2.89 -7.24
C THR A 98 -26.86 -2.56 -8.74
N PRO A 99 -27.96 -2.02 -9.35
CA PRO A 99 -27.94 -1.56 -10.72
C PRO A 99 -26.84 -0.53 -10.99
N MET A 100 -26.39 -0.45 -12.24
CA MET A 100 -25.21 0.26 -12.72
C MET A 100 -25.06 1.70 -12.22
N ARG A 101 -26.17 2.39 -11.97
CA ARG A 101 -26.21 3.78 -11.50
C ARG A 101 -25.47 4.04 -10.17
N TRP A 102 -25.61 3.14 -9.20
CA TRP A 102 -24.98 3.28 -7.88
C TRP A 102 -23.63 2.57 -7.79
N ARG A 103 -23.38 1.67 -8.72
CA ARG A 103 -22.12 0.90 -8.77
C ARG A 103 -20.87 1.78 -8.97
N ALA A 104 -21.04 2.99 -9.53
CA ALA A 104 -19.94 3.94 -9.65
C ALA A 104 -19.34 4.37 -8.29
N LEU A 105 -20.17 4.37 -7.23
CA LEU A 105 -19.77 4.76 -5.87
C LEU A 105 -19.01 3.65 -5.12
N GLU A 106 -18.96 2.45 -5.66
CA GLU A 106 -18.23 1.32 -5.08
C GLU A 106 -16.72 1.63 -4.95
N ALA A 107 -16.09 2.18 -5.99
CA ALA A 107 -14.66 2.47 -5.99
C ALA A 107 -14.27 3.57 -4.98
N PRO A 108 -14.95 4.72 -4.89
CA PRO A 108 -14.70 5.70 -3.84
C PRO A 108 -14.83 5.13 -2.43
N LEU A 109 -15.84 4.29 -2.17
CA LEU A 109 -16.01 3.67 -0.86
C LEU A 109 -14.96 2.61 -0.55
N LEU A 110 -14.47 1.87 -1.55
CA LEU A 110 -13.32 0.99 -1.38
C LEU A 110 -12.05 1.79 -1.05
N GLY A 111 -11.84 2.92 -1.73
CA GLY A 111 -10.74 3.84 -1.42
C GLY A 111 -10.84 4.39 0.01
N TRP A 112 -12.06 4.75 0.44
CA TRP A 112 -12.35 5.22 1.79
C TRP A 112 -12.09 4.13 2.84
N ALA A 113 -12.54 2.89 2.57
CA ALA A 113 -12.26 1.74 3.43
C ALA A 113 -10.75 1.46 3.55
N ALA A 114 -10.02 1.51 2.44
CA ALA A 114 -8.57 1.31 2.42
C ALA A 114 -7.83 2.41 3.20
N LEU A 115 -8.24 3.67 3.04
CA LEU A 115 -7.66 4.81 3.77
C LEU A 115 -7.73 4.60 5.28
N PHE A 116 -8.91 4.25 5.81
CA PHE A 116 -9.08 4.05 7.26
C PHE A 116 -8.48 2.72 7.73
N TRP A 117 -8.47 1.67 6.90
CA TRP A 117 -7.79 0.43 7.21
C TRP A 117 -6.28 0.64 7.40
N TYR A 118 -5.61 1.20 6.40
CA TYR A 118 -4.17 1.44 6.49
C TYR A 118 -3.83 2.54 7.48
N GLY A 119 -4.63 3.61 7.55
CA GLY A 119 -4.46 4.69 8.51
C GLY A 119 -4.51 4.21 9.96
N ALA A 120 -5.49 3.35 10.31
CA ALA A 120 -5.59 2.77 11.65
C ALA A 120 -4.32 1.98 12.03
N TRP A 121 -3.88 1.08 11.15
CA TRP A 121 -2.71 0.25 11.42
C TRP A 121 -1.41 1.05 11.46
N VAL A 122 -1.19 1.98 10.52
CA VAL A 122 0.01 2.83 10.53
C VAL A 122 0.05 3.66 11.81
N TRP A 123 -1.05 4.28 12.18
CA TRP A 123 -1.17 5.00 13.45
C TRP A 123 -0.81 4.15 14.66
N GLN A 124 -1.28 2.90 14.72
CA GLN A 124 -0.96 1.99 15.81
C GLN A 124 0.50 1.54 15.78
N LEU A 125 1.05 1.30 14.59
CA LEU A 125 2.45 0.88 14.43
C LEU A 125 3.44 2.00 14.80
N GLU A 126 3.15 3.26 14.46
CA GLU A 126 3.96 4.43 14.85
C GLU A 126 4.13 4.57 16.37
N ARG A 127 3.15 4.10 17.12
CA ARG A 127 3.21 4.11 18.60
C ARG A 127 4.04 2.97 19.18
N LEU A 128 4.11 1.85 18.45
CA LEU A 128 4.75 0.63 18.94
C LEU A 128 6.22 0.54 18.53
N PHE A 129 6.56 1.18 17.41
CA PHE A 129 7.83 1.02 16.76
C PHE A 129 8.46 2.38 16.45
N ASN A 130 9.78 2.45 16.64
CA ASN A 130 10.60 3.55 16.18
C ASN A 130 10.82 3.45 14.65
N GLU A 131 11.53 4.41 14.06
CA GLU A 131 11.68 4.60 12.61
C GLU A 131 11.96 3.31 11.81
N ARG A 132 13.00 2.54 12.13
CA ARG A 132 13.37 1.34 11.35
C ARG A 132 12.39 0.18 11.52
N PRO A 133 12.06 -0.28 12.74
CA PRO A 133 11.06 -1.32 12.95
C PRO A 133 9.67 -0.94 12.41
N LEU A 134 9.33 0.35 12.40
CA LEU A 134 8.09 0.85 11.81
C LEU A 134 8.01 0.53 10.32
N ILE A 135 9.09 0.80 9.55
CA ILE A 135 9.12 0.52 8.12
C ILE A 135 8.91 -0.99 7.86
N TRP A 136 9.57 -1.85 8.62
CA TRP A 136 9.41 -3.31 8.48
C TRP A 136 8.00 -3.79 8.84
N ALA A 137 7.42 -3.20 9.88
CA ALA A 137 6.04 -3.49 10.27
C ALA A 137 5.04 -3.03 9.19
N VAL A 138 5.27 -1.86 8.57
CA VAL A 138 4.46 -1.35 7.45
C VAL A 138 4.59 -2.26 6.22
N ILE A 139 5.80 -2.70 5.84
CA ILE A 139 6.02 -3.66 4.75
C ILE A 139 5.21 -4.95 4.99
N THR A 140 5.28 -5.46 6.21
CA THR A 140 4.55 -6.67 6.62
C THR A 140 3.03 -6.45 6.55
N LEU A 141 2.54 -5.34 7.07
CA LEU A 141 1.13 -4.94 7.02
C LEU A 141 0.62 -4.85 5.57
N LEU A 142 1.34 -4.13 4.70
CA LEU A 142 0.96 -3.97 3.29
C LEU A 142 0.86 -5.33 2.61
N THR A 143 1.83 -6.21 2.85
CA THR A 143 1.87 -7.54 2.26
C THR A 143 0.71 -8.43 2.73
N ILE A 144 0.49 -8.52 4.05
CA ILE A 144 -0.60 -9.32 4.63
C ILE A 144 -1.96 -8.78 4.17
N SER A 145 -2.13 -7.45 4.16
CA SER A 145 -3.36 -6.82 3.68
C SER A 145 -3.61 -7.13 2.20
N ALA A 146 -2.59 -7.04 1.34
CA ALA A 146 -2.74 -7.33 -0.08
C ALA A 146 -3.11 -8.81 -0.33
N ILE A 147 -2.51 -9.75 0.41
CA ILE A 147 -2.89 -11.16 0.35
C ILE A 147 -4.35 -11.34 0.80
N THR A 148 -4.75 -10.69 1.89
CA THR A 148 -6.13 -10.75 2.40
C THR A 148 -7.12 -10.22 1.36
N TRP A 149 -6.84 -9.07 0.72
CA TRP A 149 -7.67 -8.51 -0.34
C TRP A 149 -7.77 -9.46 -1.55
N ALA A 150 -6.65 -10.10 -1.94
CA ALA A 150 -6.65 -11.06 -3.04
C ALA A 150 -7.45 -12.33 -2.72
N VAL A 151 -7.37 -12.83 -1.49
CA VAL A 151 -8.19 -13.96 -1.03
C VAL A 151 -9.68 -13.60 -1.04
N LEU A 152 -10.03 -12.41 -0.55
CA LEU A 152 -11.40 -11.90 -0.59
C LEU A 152 -11.89 -11.71 -2.03
N GLU A 153 -11.05 -11.20 -2.93
CA GLU A 153 -11.34 -11.10 -4.35
C GLU A 153 -11.73 -12.46 -4.93
N ALA A 154 -10.88 -13.46 -4.71
CA ALA A 154 -11.11 -14.81 -5.22
C ALA A 154 -12.38 -15.45 -4.64
N ARG A 155 -12.59 -15.35 -3.32
CA ARG A 155 -13.76 -15.94 -2.64
C ARG A 155 -15.07 -15.25 -2.96
N LEU A 156 -15.04 -13.93 -3.09
CA LEU A 156 -16.24 -13.13 -3.33
C LEU A 156 -16.46 -12.83 -4.82
N ASN A 157 -15.59 -13.26 -5.73
CA ASN A 157 -15.55 -12.85 -7.15
C ASN A 157 -15.61 -11.31 -7.30
N TRP A 158 -14.84 -10.57 -6.49
CA TRP A 158 -14.89 -9.12 -6.44
C TRP A 158 -13.68 -8.48 -7.14
N ARG A 159 -13.76 -8.38 -8.47
CA ARG A 159 -12.66 -7.92 -9.34
C ARG A 159 -12.02 -6.59 -8.93
N ARG A 160 -12.76 -5.67 -8.31
CA ARG A 160 -12.19 -4.39 -7.90
C ARG A 160 -11.17 -4.50 -6.77
N LEU A 161 -11.23 -5.57 -5.95
CA LEU A 161 -10.21 -5.83 -4.94
C LEU A 161 -8.86 -6.22 -5.55
N ALA A 162 -8.82 -6.57 -6.85
CA ALA A 162 -7.58 -6.84 -7.58
C ALA A 162 -6.59 -5.67 -7.57
N PHE A 163 -7.08 -4.43 -7.36
CA PHE A 163 -6.21 -3.24 -7.32
C PHE A 163 -5.06 -3.42 -6.30
N ALA A 164 -5.28 -4.09 -5.19
CA ALA A 164 -4.28 -4.34 -4.17
C ALA A 164 -3.03 -5.05 -4.72
N ARG A 165 -3.20 -5.93 -5.71
CA ARG A 165 -2.11 -6.64 -6.38
C ARG A 165 -1.22 -5.71 -7.22
N PHE A 166 -1.80 -4.64 -7.78
CA PHE A 166 -1.07 -3.66 -8.59
C PHE A 166 -0.42 -2.57 -7.74
N VAL A 167 -1.07 -2.22 -6.64
CA VAL A 167 -0.59 -1.13 -5.77
C VAL A 167 0.53 -1.62 -4.84
N LEU A 168 0.53 -2.89 -4.44
CA LEU A 168 1.53 -3.43 -3.52
C LEU A 168 2.98 -3.20 -3.99
N PRO A 169 3.40 -3.54 -5.24
CA PRO A 169 4.78 -3.31 -5.67
C PRO A 169 5.19 -1.84 -5.61
N LEU A 170 4.28 -0.93 -5.93
CA LEU A 170 4.52 0.51 -5.85
C LEU A 170 4.73 0.96 -4.39
N LEU A 171 3.88 0.51 -3.47
CA LEU A 171 4.02 0.83 -2.05
C LEU A 171 5.31 0.24 -1.46
N LEU A 172 5.67 -0.98 -1.85
CA LEU A 172 6.94 -1.59 -1.45
C LEU A 172 8.15 -0.82 -1.98
N THR A 173 8.07 -0.25 -3.17
CA THR A 173 9.12 0.63 -3.71
C THR A 173 9.26 1.89 -2.85
N PHE A 174 8.16 2.52 -2.44
CA PHE A 174 8.21 3.64 -1.49
C PHE A 174 8.81 3.24 -0.13
N CYS A 175 8.44 2.06 0.39
CA CYS A 175 9.04 1.54 1.62
C CYS A 175 10.54 1.29 1.46
N LEU A 176 11.00 0.83 0.29
CA LEU A 176 12.42 0.65 0.02
C LEU A 176 13.17 1.98 0.03
N VAL A 177 12.63 3.01 -0.61
CA VAL A 177 13.21 4.36 -0.59
C VAL A 177 13.27 4.89 0.85
N ALA A 178 12.18 4.79 1.61
CA ALA A 178 12.15 5.20 3.02
C ALA A 178 13.18 4.42 3.85
N ASN A 179 13.31 3.11 3.62
CA ASN A 179 14.29 2.27 4.30
C ASN A 179 15.73 2.68 3.96
N ALA A 180 16.02 2.95 2.69
CA ALA A 180 17.35 3.40 2.24
C ALA A 180 17.78 4.74 2.88
N LEU A 181 16.81 5.61 3.21
CA LEU A 181 17.09 6.88 3.91
C LEU A 181 17.39 6.70 5.41
N VAL A 182 16.90 5.61 6.02
CA VAL A 182 17.02 5.36 7.46
C VAL A 182 18.15 4.36 7.77
N GLY A 183 18.48 3.46 6.84
CA GLY A 183 19.55 2.47 7.00
C GLY A 183 19.42 1.27 6.08
N ALA A 184 20.14 0.19 6.42
CA ALA A 184 20.18 -1.02 5.62
C ALA A 184 18.82 -1.77 5.61
N PRO A 185 18.29 -2.16 4.44
CA PRO A 185 16.98 -2.80 4.35
C PRO A 185 16.92 -4.21 4.98
N LEU A 186 18.03 -4.95 4.97
CA LEU A 186 18.07 -6.33 5.48
C LEU A 186 18.66 -6.45 6.90
N GLU A 187 18.93 -5.33 7.55
CA GLU A 187 19.44 -5.32 8.92
C GLU A 187 18.39 -5.85 9.91
N SER A 188 18.86 -6.49 11.00
CA SER A 188 18.00 -7.01 12.08
C SER A 188 16.82 -7.85 11.56
N TRP A 189 15.58 -7.43 11.73
CA TRP A 189 14.37 -8.11 11.26
C TRP A 189 13.94 -7.70 9.84
N GLY A 190 14.64 -6.75 9.22
CA GLY A 190 14.34 -6.25 7.88
C GLY A 190 14.37 -7.34 6.80
N TRP A 191 15.34 -8.27 6.90
CA TRP A 191 15.42 -9.42 5.97
C TRP A 191 14.15 -10.27 5.96
N LEU A 192 13.52 -10.46 7.14
CA LEU A 192 12.28 -11.23 7.24
C LEU A 192 11.10 -10.47 6.62
N ALA A 193 11.00 -9.17 6.86
CA ALA A 193 9.96 -8.33 6.28
C ALA A 193 10.05 -8.30 4.75
N TRP A 194 11.25 -8.14 4.19
CA TRP A 194 11.46 -8.15 2.74
C TRP A 194 11.27 -9.53 2.11
N LEU A 195 11.72 -10.60 2.78
CA LEU A 195 11.46 -11.96 2.34
C LEU A 195 9.94 -12.25 2.28
N LEU A 196 9.20 -11.85 3.31
CA LEU A 196 7.75 -11.96 3.35
C LEU A 196 7.09 -11.15 2.23
N ALA A 197 7.57 -9.92 1.98
CA ALA A 197 7.06 -9.05 0.93
C ALA A 197 7.25 -9.64 -0.47
N LEU A 198 8.45 -10.12 -0.77
CA LEU A 198 8.76 -10.73 -2.07
C LEU A 198 8.04 -12.06 -2.27
N ALA A 199 7.99 -12.91 -1.22
CA ALA A 199 7.24 -14.16 -1.25
C ALA A 199 5.73 -13.90 -1.37
N GLY A 200 5.18 -12.95 -0.62
CA GLY A 200 3.78 -12.56 -0.69
C GLY A 200 3.41 -12.01 -2.05
N ASN A 201 4.24 -11.13 -2.63
CA ASN A 201 4.01 -10.62 -3.98
C ASN A 201 4.10 -11.74 -5.03
N SER A 202 5.04 -12.69 -4.89
CA SER A 202 5.12 -13.89 -5.74
C SER A 202 3.88 -14.78 -5.61
N LEU A 203 3.31 -14.91 -4.41
CA LEU A 203 2.05 -15.60 -4.20
C LEU A 203 0.89 -14.90 -4.92
N LEU A 204 0.83 -13.55 -4.84
CA LEU A 204 -0.17 -12.74 -5.53
C LEU A 204 -0.08 -12.84 -7.06
N LEU A 205 1.11 -13.11 -7.62
CA LEU A 205 1.28 -13.38 -9.04
C LEU A 205 0.65 -14.72 -9.47
N ARG A 206 0.59 -15.70 -8.56
CA ARG A 206 -0.06 -16.99 -8.81
C ARG A 206 -1.58 -16.92 -8.68
N ILE A 207 -2.09 -16.06 -7.81
CA ILE A 207 -3.53 -15.85 -7.62
C ILE A 207 -4.06 -14.95 -8.74
N GLY A 208 -4.99 -15.45 -9.57
CA GLY A 208 -5.60 -14.69 -10.67
C GLY A 208 -4.76 -14.60 -11.95
N ARG A 209 -3.85 -15.55 -12.15
CA ARG A 209 -2.96 -15.67 -13.31
C ARG A 209 -3.71 -15.57 -14.65
N ASP A 210 -4.85 -16.24 -14.76
CA ASP A 210 -5.61 -16.34 -16.00
C ASP A 210 -6.35 -15.06 -16.43
N ALA A 211 -6.45 -14.08 -15.52
CA ALA A 211 -7.21 -12.84 -15.74
C ALA A 211 -6.32 -11.59 -15.86
N ASP A 212 -5.00 -11.73 -15.78
CA ASP A 212 -4.08 -10.61 -15.64
C ASP A 212 -3.34 -10.30 -16.96
N ALA A 213 -3.82 -9.28 -17.68
CA ALA A 213 -3.16 -8.82 -18.91
C ALA A 213 -1.75 -8.24 -18.69
N HIS A 214 -1.37 -7.96 -17.43
CA HIS A 214 -0.09 -7.36 -17.06
C HIS A 214 0.79 -8.30 -16.23
N LEU A 215 0.56 -9.60 -16.32
CA LEU A 215 1.28 -10.60 -15.52
C LEU A 215 2.79 -10.49 -15.71
N ALA A 216 3.25 -10.37 -16.95
CA ALA A 216 4.66 -10.23 -17.32
C ALA A 216 5.31 -9.02 -16.64
N LEU A 217 4.66 -7.85 -16.72
CA LEU A 217 5.15 -6.63 -16.07
C LEU A 217 5.25 -6.80 -14.55
N ARG A 218 4.26 -7.43 -13.92
CA ARG A 218 4.25 -7.66 -12.48
C ARG A 218 5.34 -8.62 -12.03
N HIS A 219 5.63 -9.67 -12.81
CA HIS A 219 6.78 -10.56 -12.57
C HIS A 219 8.09 -9.78 -12.65
N ALA A 220 8.27 -8.96 -13.70
CA ALA A 220 9.45 -8.12 -13.85
C ALA A 220 9.61 -7.15 -12.68
N LEU A 221 8.54 -6.46 -12.27
CA LEU A 221 8.56 -5.54 -11.12
C LEU A 221 8.92 -6.23 -9.80
N ASN A 222 8.40 -7.45 -9.56
CA ASN A 222 8.74 -8.21 -8.36
C ASN A 222 10.24 -8.57 -8.32
N LEU A 223 10.77 -9.00 -9.45
CA LEU A 223 12.19 -9.31 -9.57
C LEU A 223 13.05 -8.06 -9.35
N TRP A 224 12.70 -6.97 -10.02
CA TRP A 224 13.43 -5.70 -9.90
C TRP A 224 13.35 -5.13 -8.50
N LEU A 225 12.23 -5.29 -7.82
CA LEU A 225 12.13 -4.90 -6.40
C LEU A 225 13.12 -5.71 -5.54
N GLY A 226 13.19 -7.03 -5.76
CA GLY A 226 14.17 -7.88 -5.06
C GLY A 226 15.61 -7.47 -5.33
N LEU A 227 15.93 -7.17 -6.60
CA LEU A 227 17.25 -6.67 -7.01
C LEU A 227 17.57 -5.30 -6.37
N ALA A 228 16.60 -4.40 -6.32
CA ALA A 228 16.76 -3.10 -5.71
C ALA A 228 17.01 -3.20 -4.20
N VAL A 229 16.31 -4.09 -3.49
CA VAL A 229 16.58 -4.37 -2.06
C VAL A 229 18.01 -4.84 -1.86
N LEU A 230 18.47 -5.78 -2.69
CA LEU A 230 19.85 -6.27 -2.63
C LEU A 230 20.86 -5.20 -3.00
N ALA A 231 20.59 -4.37 -4.01
CA ALA A 231 21.46 -3.28 -4.41
C ALA A 231 21.65 -2.25 -3.28
N VAL A 232 20.55 -1.85 -2.62
CA VAL A 232 20.62 -0.93 -1.47
C VAL A 232 21.39 -1.57 -0.31
N GLN A 233 21.21 -2.87 -0.07
CA GLN A 233 21.95 -3.59 0.96
C GLN A 233 23.46 -3.67 0.66
N VAL A 234 23.83 -3.95 -0.58
CA VAL A 234 25.24 -3.98 -1.02
C VAL A 234 25.85 -2.60 -0.92
N ASP A 235 25.13 -1.55 -1.31
CA ASP A 235 25.55 -0.17 -1.16
C ASP A 235 25.90 0.15 0.29
N TYR A 236 25.07 -0.25 1.22
CA TYR A 236 25.30 -0.08 2.65
C TYR A 236 26.56 -0.82 3.13
N TRP A 237 26.73 -2.10 2.76
CA TRP A 237 27.90 -2.89 3.17
C TRP A 237 29.20 -2.36 2.57
N VAL A 238 29.19 -1.96 1.30
CA VAL A 238 30.37 -1.43 0.64
C VAL A 238 30.69 -0.03 1.16
N GLY A 239 29.67 0.81 1.43
CA GLY A 239 29.83 2.13 2.05
C GLY A 239 30.48 2.08 3.43
N ASP A 240 30.17 1.05 4.24
CA ASP A 240 30.84 0.83 5.52
C ASP A 240 32.33 0.45 5.36
N TRP A 241 32.70 -0.18 4.24
CA TRP A 241 34.07 -0.66 3.99
C TRP A 241 34.90 0.35 3.18
N THR A 242 34.24 1.15 2.35
CA THR A 242 34.92 2.11 1.46
C THR A 242 34.17 3.45 1.49
N ALA A 243 34.91 4.51 1.82
CA ALA A 243 34.34 5.87 1.79
C ALA A 243 34.12 6.40 0.34
N GLU A 244 34.35 5.59 -0.70
CA GLU A 244 34.32 6.02 -2.09
C GLU A 244 33.08 5.55 -2.83
N LEU A 245 32.27 6.48 -3.33
CA LEU A 245 31.05 6.27 -4.12
C LEU A 245 31.25 5.34 -5.32
N ASN A 246 32.45 5.33 -5.91
CA ASN A 246 32.77 4.56 -7.11
C ASN A 246 32.71 3.04 -6.90
N TRP A 247 33.08 2.55 -5.71
CA TRP A 247 33.04 1.14 -5.40
C TRP A 247 31.60 0.65 -5.19
N ASN A 248 30.73 1.49 -4.65
CA ASN A 248 29.32 1.18 -4.50
C ASN A 248 28.65 0.95 -5.85
N LEU A 249 28.90 1.84 -6.81
CA LEU A 249 28.39 1.70 -8.19
C LEU A 249 28.95 0.46 -8.87
N ALA A 250 30.24 0.17 -8.72
CA ALA A 250 30.87 -1.03 -9.29
C ALA A 250 30.25 -2.31 -8.70
N ALA A 251 30.00 -2.36 -7.39
CA ALA A 251 29.38 -3.49 -6.72
C ALA A 251 27.92 -3.71 -7.17
N GLN A 252 27.15 -2.64 -7.34
CA GLN A 252 25.76 -2.70 -7.83
C GLN A 252 25.71 -3.18 -9.29
N LEU A 253 26.59 -2.67 -10.15
CA LEU A 253 26.69 -3.10 -11.55
C LEU A 253 27.11 -4.58 -11.65
N LEU A 254 28.07 -5.00 -10.82
CA LEU A 254 28.50 -6.40 -10.75
C LEU A 254 27.35 -7.31 -10.31
N LEU A 255 26.62 -6.92 -9.25
CA LEU A 255 25.44 -7.65 -8.79
C LEU A 255 24.39 -7.77 -9.89
N ALA A 256 24.07 -6.69 -10.58
CA ALA A 256 23.12 -6.69 -11.69
C ALA A 256 23.60 -7.60 -12.82
N ALA A 257 24.88 -7.53 -13.22
CA ALA A 257 25.47 -8.38 -14.26
C ALA A 257 25.44 -9.87 -13.89
N VAL A 258 25.80 -10.21 -12.66
CA VAL A 258 25.78 -11.60 -12.15
C VAL A 258 24.34 -12.14 -12.18
N LEU A 259 23.37 -11.36 -11.72
CA LEU A 259 21.97 -11.76 -11.66
C LEU A 259 21.37 -11.92 -13.06
N VAL A 260 21.62 -10.98 -13.97
CA VAL A 260 21.20 -11.11 -15.38
C VAL A 260 21.78 -12.39 -16.02
N ARG A 261 23.01 -12.77 -15.66
CA ARG A 261 23.66 -13.98 -16.18
C ARG A 261 23.14 -15.27 -15.54
N LEU A 262 22.74 -15.23 -14.27
CA LEU A 262 22.28 -16.42 -13.53
C LEU A 262 20.80 -16.73 -13.78
N LEU A 263 19.98 -15.70 -13.98
CA LEU A 263 18.53 -15.85 -14.16
C LEU A 263 18.12 -16.82 -15.28
N PRO A 264 18.72 -16.80 -16.49
CA PRO A 264 18.39 -17.77 -17.55
C PRO A 264 18.73 -19.21 -17.15
N ARG A 265 19.66 -19.42 -16.20
CA ARG A 265 20.06 -20.75 -15.72
C ARG A 265 19.08 -21.34 -14.70
N LEU A 266 18.18 -20.53 -14.14
CA LEU A 266 17.23 -20.97 -13.11
C LEU A 266 16.00 -21.69 -13.69
N GLN A 267 15.94 -21.93 -15.02
CA GLN A 267 14.79 -22.59 -15.69
C GLN A 267 13.45 -22.04 -15.21
N LEU A 268 13.34 -20.73 -15.20
CA LEU A 268 12.10 -20.04 -14.83
C LEU A 268 10.98 -20.44 -15.79
N ALA A 269 9.76 -20.49 -15.33
CA ALA A 269 8.61 -20.77 -16.19
C ALA A 269 8.61 -19.83 -17.40
N GLU A 270 8.25 -20.34 -18.58
CA GLU A 270 8.27 -19.64 -19.87
C GLU A 270 7.68 -18.22 -19.83
N GLU A 271 6.67 -18.01 -18.98
CA GLU A 271 6.04 -16.71 -18.78
C GLU A 271 6.94 -15.68 -18.07
N ILE A 272 7.77 -16.17 -17.15
CA ILE A 272 8.75 -15.30 -16.44
C ILE A 272 9.88 -14.97 -17.40
N GLU A 273 10.29 -15.91 -18.24
CA GLU A 273 11.32 -15.73 -19.24
C GLU A 273 10.89 -14.70 -20.30
N ASN A 274 9.66 -14.79 -20.80
CA ASN A 274 9.09 -13.82 -21.74
C ASN A 274 8.97 -12.42 -21.13
N ALA A 275 8.47 -12.32 -19.87
CA ALA A 275 8.42 -11.06 -19.13
C ALA A 275 9.82 -10.45 -18.97
N TYR A 276 10.81 -11.28 -18.77
CA TYR A 276 12.18 -10.88 -18.59
C TYR A 276 12.77 -10.29 -19.85
N HIS A 277 12.58 -10.96 -20.99
CA HIS A 277 13.07 -10.49 -22.29
C HIS A 277 12.40 -9.19 -22.75
N GLU A 278 11.13 -9.01 -22.43
CA GLU A 278 10.37 -7.84 -22.85
C GLU A 278 10.67 -6.60 -21.98
N TRP A 279 10.73 -6.75 -20.66
CA TRP A 279 10.79 -5.61 -19.73
C TRP A 279 12.15 -5.33 -19.12
N THR A 280 13.04 -6.32 -19.07
CA THR A 280 14.38 -6.13 -18.48
C THR A 280 15.21 -5.07 -19.20
N PRO A 281 15.28 -5.01 -20.55
CA PRO A 281 16.03 -3.97 -21.24
C PRO A 281 15.50 -2.56 -20.93
N ALA A 282 14.19 -2.38 -20.91
CA ALA A 282 13.57 -1.08 -20.62
C ALA A 282 13.84 -0.62 -19.18
N LEU A 283 13.79 -1.53 -18.22
CA LEU A 283 14.08 -1.24 -16.82
C LEU A 283 15.58 -0.97 -16.60
N LEU A 284 16.47 -1.72 -17.25
CA LEU A 284 17.91 -1.46 -17.22
C LEU A 284 18.27 -0.09 -17.82
N CYS A 285 17.66 0.26 -18.95
CA CYS A 285 17.85 1.58 -19.55
C CYS A 285 17.33 2.70 -18.64
N SER A 286 16.19 2.49 -17.99
CA SER A 286 15.61 3.46 -17.06
C SER A 286 16.49 3.63 -15.82
N LEU A 287 16.98 2.53 -15.24
CA LEU A 287 17.88 2.55 -14.10
C LEU A 287 19.22 3.18 -14.46
N GLY A 288 19.80 2.81 -15.60
CA GLY A 288 21.01 3.41 -16.13
C GLY A 288 20.84 4.92 -16.38
N GLY A 289 19.71 5.34 -16.90
CA GLY A 289 19.36 6.75 -17.08
C GLY A 289 19.22 7.50 -15.76
N LEU A 290 18.59 6.91 -14.76
CA LEU A 290 18.46 7.49 -13.41
C LEU A 290 19.83 7.60 -12.71
N LEU A 291 20.66 6.56 -12.81
CA LEU A 291 22.02 6.57 -12.28
C LEU A 291 22.87 7.65 -12.99
N TRP A 292 22.76 7.75 -14.31
CA TRP A 292 23.43 8.79 -15.08
C TRP A 292 22.95 10.19 -14.68
N LEU A 293 21.65 10.42 -14.49
CA LEU A 293 21.11 11.67 -13.97
C LEU A 293 21.60 11.96 -12.55
N ALA A 294 21.64 10.97 -11.67
CA ALA A 294 22.18 11.13 -10.32
C ALA A 294 23.67 11.52 -10.34
N MET A 295 24.40 11.02 -11.34
CA MET A 295 25.80 11.39 -11.56
C MET A 295 25.99 12.81 -12.09
N LEU A 296 24.97 13.40 -12.75
CA LEU A 296 25.02 14.80 -13.21
C LEU A 296 24.83 15.82 -12.08
N PHE A 297 24.34 15.40 -10.90
CA PHE A 297 24.17 16.24 -9.72
C PHE A 297 25.20 15.83 -8.66
N PRO A 298 26.48 16.23 -8.79
CA PRO A 298 27.51 15.89 -7.81
C PRO A 298 27.14 16.49 -6.44
N ALA A 299 27.51 15.79 -5.38
CA ALA A 299 27.38 16.32 -4.03
C ALA A 299 28.13 17.66 -3.92
N PRO A 300 27.62 18.64 -3.15
CA PRO A 300 28.28 19.94 -2.98
C PRO A 300 29.74 19.74 -2.50
N GLY A 301 30.69 20.11 -3.33
CA GLY A 301 32.12 19.98 -3.04
C GLY A 301 32.90 18.93 -3.85
N ALA A 302 32.23 18.07 -4.62
CA ALA A 302 32.89 17.13 -5.52
C ALA A 302 33.35 17.84 -6.81
N SER A 303 34.58 17.61 -7.23
CA SER A 303 35.07 18.13 -8.50
C SER A 303 34.40 17.42 -9.67
N PRO A 304 33.93 18.14 -10.71
CA PRO A 304 33.27 17.50 -11.86
C PRO A 304 34.23 16.60 -12.68
N PHE A 305 35.54 16.63 -12.42
CA PHE A 305 36.54 15.81 -13.09
C PHE A 305 36.90 14.52 -12.37
N ASP A 306 36.47 14.33 -11.10
CA ASP A 306 36.74 13.09 -10.36
C ASP A 306 36.04 11.87 -10.97
N TRP A 307 35.08 12.11 -11.85
CA TRP A 307 34.38 11.09 -12.63
C TRP A 307 35.21 10.41 -13.70
N LEU A 308 36.22 11.12 -14.22
CA LEU A 308 37.11 10.58 -15.23
C LEU A 308 38.15 9.59 -14.67
N ALA A 309 38.35 9.57 -13.35
CA ALA A 309 39.22 8.59 -12.68
C ALA A 309 38.69 7.14 -12.77
N LEU A 310 37.40 6.95 -13.13
CA LEU A 310 36.82 5.63 -13.42
C LEU A 310 37.31 5.03 -14.76
N PHE A 311 37.90 5.83 -15.65
CA PHE A 311 38.34 5.42 -16.99
C PHE A 311 39.87 5.50 -17.18
N ASN A 312 40.64 5.88 -16.16
CA ASN A 312 42.06 5.77 -16.07
C ASN A 312 42.48 4.62 -15.17
#